data_cf541c2cb5c81c5b16ef694176e981f1
#
_entry.id   cf541c2cb5c81c5b16ef694176e981f1
#
_cell.length_a   1.000
_cell.length_b   1.000
_cell.length_c   1.000
_cell.angle_alpha   90.00
_cell.angle_beta   90.00
_cell.angle_gamma   90.00
#
_symmetry.space_group_name_H-M   'P 1'
#
loop_
_entity.id
_entity.type
_entity.pdbx_description
1 polymer ?
#
loop_
_entity_poly.entity_id
_entity_poly.type
_entity_poly.pdbx_seq_one_letter_code
_entity_poly.pdbx_strand_id
1 'polypeptide(L)'
;MKSPKLYFYDVGLAAWLLGIHRPEHIQRDPLYGAMFENMIIVDRLKSKYNMARPVECYFYRDNTGNEVDLMEPERHQVHAIEIKGGATIGADYFKGLSRFKNAFPETFLDGTVIYGGDHSQQRTEWTIRSWRDVEDENR
;
A
#
# COMPACT_ATOMS: atom_id res chain seq x y z
N MET A 1 12.60 -20.12 0.60
CA MET A 1 11.23 -19.94 1.12
C MET A 1 11.00 -18.46 1.32
N LYS A 2 9.92 -17.91 0.75
CA LYS A 2 9.61 -16.49 0.91
C LYS A 2 8.95 -16.28 2.29
N SER A 3 9.46 -15.32 3.06
CA SER A 3 8.89 -14.99 4.37
C SER A 3 7.52 -14.32 4.20
N PRO A 4 6.52 -14.70 4.99
CA PRO A 4 5.25 -13.98 5.02
C PRO A 4 5.44 -12.56 5.59
N LYS A 5 4.55 -11.64 5.19
CA LYS A 5 4.41 -10.35 5.86
C LYS A 5 3.41 -10.46 7.00
N LEU A 6 3.72 -9.87 8.14
CA LEU A 6 2.86 -9.81 9.31
C LEU A 6 2.40 -8.37 9.52
N TYR A 7 1.10 -8.18 9.71
CA TYR A 7 0.50 -6.88 9.98
C TYR A 7 -0.24 -6.90 11.32
N PHE A 8 -0.10 -5.81 12.07
CA PHE A 8 -0.88 -5.58 13.27
C PHE A 8 -2.24 -5.01 12.88
N TYR A 9 -3.31 -5.60 13.41
CA TYR A 9 -4.66 -5.11 13.19
C TYR A 9 -4.91 -3.73 13.82
N ASP A 10 -4.19 -3.43 14.90
CA ASP A 10 -4.17 -2.12 15.57
C ASP A 10 -2.77 -1.50 15.50
N VAL A 11 -2.61 -0.50 14.64
CA VAL A 11 -1.33 0.21 14.44
C VAL A 11 -0.97 1.05 15.66
N GLY A 12 -1.97 1.56 16.40
CA GLY A 12 -1.74 2.29 17.65
C GLY A 12 -1.08 1.40 18.71
N LEU A 13 -1.54 0.16 18.82
CA LEU A 13 -0.91 -0.83 19.70
C LEU A 13 0.53 -1.14 19.26
N ALA A 14 0.77 -1.32 17.96
CA ALA A 14 2.11 -1.54 17.44
C ALA A 14 3.05 -0.38 17.78
N ALA A 15 2.62 0.85 17.57
CA ALA A 15 3.38 2.05 17.90
C ALA A 15 3.70 2.12 19.41
N TRP A 16 2.72 1.82 20.25
CA TRP A 16 2.90 1.82 21.70
C TRP A 16 3.91 0.78 22.16
N LEU A 17 3.83 -0.44 21.63
CA LEU A 17 4.80 -1.51 21.93
C LEU A 17 6.23 -1.19 21.49
N LEU A 18 6.38 -0.36 20.45
CA LEU A 18 7.68 0.17 19.99
C LEU A 18 8.18 1.35 20.82
N GLY A 19 7.47 1.77 21.86
CA GLY A 19 7.83 2.91 22.69
C GLY A 19 7.55 4.28 22.06
N ILE A 20 6.74 4.32 21.02
CA ILE A 20 6.35 5.56 20.35
C ILE A 20 5.09 6.11 21.02
N HIS A 21 5.29 7.03 21.97
CA HIS A 21 4.20 7.56 22.80
C HIS A 21 3.73 8.96 22.36
N ARG A 22 4.36 9.57 21.37
CA ARG A 22 4.04 10.90 20.86
C ARG A 22 3.98 10.92 19.34
N PRO A 23 2.97 11.57 18.74
CA PRO A 23 2.82 11.63 17.27
C PRO A 23 4.06 12.18 16.55
N GLU A 24 4.75 13.15 17.16
CA GLU A 24 5.93 13.78 16.57
C GLU A 24 7.12 12.82 16.41
N HIS A 25 7.14 11.74 17.18
CA HIS A 25 8.20 10.73 17.11
C HIS A 25 7.98 9.74 15.97
N ILE A 26 6.72 9.51 15.55
CA ILE A 26 6.37 8.50 14.52
C ILE A 26 7.08 8.81 13.20
N GLN A 27 7.03 10.04 12.73
CA GLN A 27 7.56 10.44 11.42
C GLN A 27 9.09 10.31 11.32
N ARG A 28 9.79 10.29 12.45
CA ARG A 28 11.23 10.17 12.52
C ARG A 28 11.73 8.77 12.86
N ASP A 29 10.79 7.89 13.17
CA ASP A 29 11.12 6.51 13.52
C ASP A 29 11.53 5.73 12.26
N PRO A 30 12.59 4.91 12.31
CA PRO A 30 13.01 4.06 11.20
C PRO A 30 11.90 3.10 10.69
N LEU A 31 10.96 2.76 11.55
CA LEU A 31 9.83 1.88 11.21
C LEU A 31 8.60 2.64 10.69
N TYR A 32 8.69 3.95 10.49
CA TYR A 32 7.56 4.76 10.00
C TYR A 32 6.96 4.21 8.71
N GLY A 33 7.79 3.87 7.73
CA GLY A 33 7.33 3.31 6.46
C GLY A 33 6.55 2.01 6.63
N ALA A 34 7.05 1.10 7.46
CA ALA A 34 6.38 -0.16 7.77
C ALA A 34 5.07 0.04 8.54
N MET A 35 5.03 0.98 9.48
CA MET A 35 3.81 1.32 10.21
C MET A 35 2.77 1.98 9.29
N PHE A 36 3.19 2.84 8.38
CA PHE A 36 2.32 3.46 7.40
C PHE A 36 1.72 2.41 6.45
N GLU A 37 2.55 1.51 5.91
CA GLU A 37 2.08 0.38 5.10
C GLU A 37 1.06 -0.46 5.87
N ASN A 38 1.36 -0.81 7.11
CA ASN A 38 0.46 -1.56 7.97
C ASN A 38 -0.90 -0.86 8.15
N MET A 39 -0.90 0.44 8.41
CA MET A 39 -2.11 1.24 8.57
C MET A 39 -2.98 1.18 7.31
N ILE A 40 -2.41 1.44 6.15
CA ILE A 40 -3.13 1.46 4.88
C ILE A 40 -3.72 0.08 4.56
N ILE A 41 -2.95 -0.99 4.71
CA ILE A 41 -3.42 -2.35 4.43
C ILE A 41 -4.56 -2.74 5.35
N VAL A 42 -4.48 -2.44 6.64
CA VAL A 42 -5.53 -2.74 7.61
C VAL A 42 -6.79 -1.91 7.36
N ASP A 43 -6.66 -0.63 6.99
CA ASP A 43 -7.81 0.21 6.65
C ASP A 43 -8.54 -0.31 5.41
N ARG A 44 -7.81 -0.72 4.37
CA ARG A 44 -8.41 -1.38 3.20
C ARG A 44 -9.10 -2.69 3.55
N LEU A 45 -8.50 -3.48 4.42
CA LEU A 45 -9.09 -4.72 4.90
C LEU A 45 -10.42 -4.48 5.64
N LYS A 46 -10.43 -3.51 6.57
CA LYS A 46 -11.62 -3.11 7.31
C LYS A 46 -12.72 -2.59 6.38
N SER A 47 -12.37 -1.79 5.39
CA SER A 47 -13.30 -1.30 4.38
C SER A 47 -13.97 -2.45 3.61
N LYS A 48 -13.21 -3.45 3.19
CA LYS A 48 -13.75 -4.65 2.52
C LYS A 48 -14.70 -5.44 3.42
N TYR A 49 -14.34 -5.63 4.69
CA TYR A 49 -15.23 -6.28 5.66
C TYR A 49 -16.52 -5.51 5.87
N ASN A 50 -16.46 -4.18 6.00
CA ASN A 50 -17.63 -3.34 6.19
C ASN A 50 -18.61 -3.41 5.00
N MET A 51 -18.08 -3.65 3.80
CA MET A 51 -18.87 -3.82 2.58
C MET A 51 -19.28 -5.26 2.30
N ALA A 52 -18.99 -6.20 3.19
CA ALA A 52 -19.18 -7.63 2.98
C ALA A 52 -18.57 -8.15 1.66
N ARG A 53 -17.45 -7.59 1.23
CA ARG A 53 -16.69 -8.02 0.05
C ARG A 53 -15.66 -9.08 0.40
N PRO A 54 -15.32 -9.98 -0.54
CA PRO A 54 -14.23 -10.93 -0.35
C PRO A 54 -12.93 -10.18 -0.04
N VAL A 55 -12.18 -10.69 0.94
CA VAL A 55 -10.87 -10.16 1.30
C VAL A 55 -9.80 -10.98 0.59
N GLU A 56 -9.47 -10.56 -0.61
CA GLU A 56 -8.40 -11.12 -1.42
C GLU A 56 -7.31 -10.05 -1.55
N CYS A 57 -6.30 -10.14 -0.69
CA CYS A 57 -5.19 -9.22 -0.63
C CYS A 57 -3.89 -10.01 -0.60
N TYR A 58 -3.01 -9.75 -1.54
CA TYR A 58 -1.73 -10.42 -1.71
C TYR A 58 -0.63 -9.38 -1.81
N PHE A 59 0.61 -9.78 -1.65
CA PHE A 59 1.76 -8.98 -2.06
C PHE A 59 2.57 -9.73 -3.12
N TYR A 60 3.31 -9.00 -3.92
CA TYR A 60 4.22 -9.58 -4.90
C TYR A 60 5.67 -9.35 -4.48
N ARG A 61 6.49 -10.38 -4.59
CA ARG A 61 7.95 -10.30 -4.44
C ARG A 61 8.60 -11.34 -5.33
N ASP A 62 9.51 -10.91 -6.18
CA ASP A 62 10.32 -11.79 -7.01
C ASP A 62 11.67 -12.16 -6.36
N ASN A 63 12.46 -12.97 -7.07
CA ASN A 63 13.76 -13.40 -6.56
C ASN A 63 14.85 -12.32 -6.65
N THR A 64 14.59 -11.23 -7.38
CA THR A 64 15.53 -10.11 -7.56
C THR A 64 15.24 -8.96 -6.60
N GLY A 65 14.24 -9.12 -5.73
CA GLY A 65 13.86 -8.11 -4.73
C GLY A 65 12.89 -7.06 -5.23
N ASN A 66 12.29 -7.24 -6.42
CA ASN A 66 11.17 -6.41 -6.83
C ASN A 66 9.94 -6.75 -6.00
N GLU A 67 9.27 -5.74 -5.51
CA GLU A 67 8.11 -5.88 -4.64
C GLU A 67 6.98 -4.95 -5.06
N VAL A 68 5.74 -5.40 -4.90
CA VAL A 68 4.54 -4.58 -4.89
C VAL A 68 3.83 -4.87 -3.57
N ASP A 69 3.52 -3.82 -2.82
CA ASP A 69 3.06 -3.95 -1.43
C ASP A 69 1.69 -4.62 -1.32
N LEU A 70 0.78 -4.33 -2.25
CA LEU A 70 -0.56 -4.89 -2.23
C LEU A 70 -1.04 -5.18 -3.64
N MET A 71 -1.62 -6.36 -3.81
CA MET A 71 -2.22 -6.85 -5.05
C MET A 71 -3.67 -7.23 -4.76
N GLU A 72 -4.61 -6.60 -5.45
CA GLU A 72 -6.03 -6.90 -5.32
C GLU A 72 -6.57 -7.47 -6.63
N PRO A 73 -6.96 -8.77 -6.65
CA PRO A 73 -7.48 -9.40 -7.85
C PRO A 73 -8.81 -8.80 -8.31
N GLU A 74 -8.94 -8.65 -9.62
CA GLU A 74 -10.21 -8.40 -10.27
C GLU A 74 -10.33 -9.28 -11.51
N ARG A 75 -11.15 -10.35 -11.42
CA ARG A 75 -11.28 -11.38 -12.45
C ARG A 75 -9.93 -12.04 -12.77
N HIS A 76 -9.39 -11.80 -13.96
CA HIS A 76 -8.12 -12.37 -14.42
C HIS A 76 -6.93 -11.41 -14.32
N GLN A 77 -7.18 -10.22 -13.82
CA GLN A 77 -6.18 -9.16 -13.67
C GLN A 77 -6.04 -8.74 -12.20
N VAL A 78 -5.10 -7.85 -11.94
CA VAL A 78 -4.85 -7.34 -10.60
C VAL A 78 -4.65 -5.83 -10.61
N HIS A 79 -5.19 -5.18 -9.60
CA HIS A 79 -4.79 -3.83 -9.20
C HIS A 79 -3.51 -3.94 -8.39
N ALA A 80 -2.47 -3.24 -8.82
CA ALA A 80 -1.19 -3.20 -8.13
C ALA A 80 -1.06 -1.90 -7.34
N ILE A 81 -0.78 -1.99 -6.05
CA ILE A 81 -0.78 -0.84 -5.14
C ILE A 81 0.56 -0.77 -4.42
N GLU A 82 1.22 0.36 -4.53
CA GLU A 82 2.44 0.71 -3.79
C GLU A 82 2.08 1.67 -2.67
N ILE A 83 2.67 1.48 -1.49
CA ILE A 83 2.35 2.26 -0.29
C ILE A 83 3.61 2.95 0.21
N LYS A 84 3.62 4.28 0.22
CA LYS A 84 4.77 5.11 0.58
C LYS A 84 4.42 6.16 1.63
N GLY A 85 5.02 6.09 2.80
CA GLY A 85 4.73 7.02 3.91
C GLY A 85 5.21 8.46 3.69
N GLY A 86 6.10 8.71 2.74
CA GLY A 86 6.60 10.06 2.45
C GLY A 86 5.52 10.96 1.85
N ALA A 87 5.60 12.25 2.16
CA ALA A 87 4.66 13.26 1.68
C ALA A 87 5.02 13.84 0.30
N THR A 88 6.22 13.55 -0.21
CA THR A 88 6.71 14.02 -1.50
C THR A 88 6.86 12.84 -2.45
N ILE A 89 6.23 12.93 -3.62
CA ILE A 89 6.24 11.87 -4.63
C ILE A 89 7.59 11.87 -5.36
N GLY A 90 8.34 10.79 -5.20
CA GLY A 90 9.58 10.55 -5.94
C GLY A 90 9.39 9.57 -7.10
N ALA A 91 10.29 9.59 -8.07
CA ALA A 91 10.27 8.67 -9.20
C ALA A 91 10.40 7.19 -8.78
N ASP A 92 11.04 6.93 -7.66
CA ASP A 92 11.20 5.61 -7.06
C ASP A 92 9.88 4.98 -6.59
N TYR A 93 8.84 5.80 -6.33
CA TYR A 93 7.51 5.33 -5.91
C TYR A 93 6.83 4.44 -6.96
N PHE A 94 7.22 4.56 -8.23
CA PHE A 94 6.62 3.81 -9.35
C PHE A 94 7.45 2.61 -9.82
N LYS A 95 8.64 2.40 -9.28
CA LYS A 95 9.55 1.34 -9.76
C LYS A 95 8.97 -0.06 -9.65
N GLY A 96 8.39 -0.40 -8.52
CA GLY A 96 7.77 -1.71 -8.29
C GLY A 96 6.61 -1.96 -9.26
N LEU A 97 5.73 -0.97 -9.41
CA LEU A 97 4.59 -1.03 -10.33
C LEU A 97 5.04 -1.17 -11.78
N SER A 98 6.03 -0.38 -12.23
CA SER A 98 6.57 -0.44 -13.59
C SER A 98 7.19 -1.79 -13.91
N ARG A 99 7.95 -2.35 -12.98
CA ARG A 99 8.58 -3.67 -13.15
C ARG A 99 7.53 -4.77 -13.22
N PHE A 100 6.52 -4.73 -12.36
CA PHE A 100 5.43 -5.69 -12.39
C PHE A 100 4.63 -5.61 -13.70
N LYS A 101 4.25 -4.40 -14.13
CA LYS A 101 3.55 -4.16 -15.41
C LYS A 101 4.35 -4.72 -16.59
N ASN A 102 5.66 -4.49 -16.62
CA ASN A 102 6.51 -4.99 -17.71
C ASN A 102 6.67 -6.51 -17.70
N ALA A 103 6.72 -7.12 -16.51
CA ALA A 103 6.85 -8.57 -16.37
C ALA A 103 5.54 -9.31 -16.65
N PHE A 104 4.40 -8.72 -16.32
CA PHE A 104 3.08 -9.34 -16.40
C PHE A 104 2.04 -8.40 -17.03
N PRO A 105 2.23 -7.97 -18.29
CA PRO A 105 1.37 -6.95 -18.90
C PRO A 105 -0.09 -7.40 -19.04
N GLU A 106 -0.34 -8.69 -19.20
CA GLU A 106 -1.71 -9.23 -19.33
C GLU A 106 -2.43 -9.37 -17.99
N THR A 107 -1.67 -9.54 -16.91
CA THR A 107 -2.20 -9.65 -15.55
C THR A 107 -2.40 -8.27 -14.92
N PHE A 108 -1.60 -7.29 -15.30
CA PHE A 108 -1.67 -5.94 -14.78
C PHE A 108 -2.92 -5.21 -15.29
N LEU A 109 -3.80 -4.79 -14.38
CA LEU A 109 -4.97 -3.97 -14.71
C LEU A 109 -4.62 -2.49 -14.63
N ASP A 110 -4.23 -2.04 -13.46
CA ASP A 110 -3.79 -0.67 -13.19
C ASP A 110 -2.81 -0.60 -12.01
N GLY A 111 -2.23 0.56 -11.80
CA GLY A 111 -1.31 0.82 -10.70
C GLY A 111 -1.64 2.08 -9.94
N THR A 112 -1.68 1.96 -8.63
CA THR A 112 -1.94 3.04 -7.68
C THR A 112 -0.79 3.18 -6.70
N VAL A 113 -0.39 4.43 -6.42
CA VAL A 113 0.48 4.77 -5.31
C VAL A 113 -0.35 5.46 -4.24
N ILE A 114 -0.39 4.89 -3.04
CA ILE A 114 -0.95 5.53 -1.85
C ILE A 114 0.20 6.13 -1.05
N TYR A 115 0.15 7.42 -0.76
CA TYR A 115 1.27 8.12 -0.15
C TYR A 115 0.85 9.01 1.02
N GLY A 116 1.83 9.44 1.82
CA GLY A 116 1.61 10.24 3.03
C GLY A 116 1.32 11.74 2.82
N GLY A 117 1.12 12.18 1.58
CA GLY A 117 0.74 13.55 1.26
C GLY A 117 -0.78 13.74 1.17
N ASP A 118 -1.21 14.97 0.94
CA ASP A 118 -2.61 15.38 1.06
C ASP A 118 -3.36 15.52 -0.28
N HIS A 119 -2.69 15.31 -1.43
CA HIS A 119 -3.29 15.56 -2.74
C HIS A 119 -3.33 14.32 -3.60
N SER A 120 -4.52 13.87 -3.94
CA SER A 120 -4.74 12.82 -4.94
C SER A 120 -4.68 13.41 -6.35
N GLN A 121 -4.13 12.64 -7.29
CA GLN A 121 -4.02 13.07 -8.69
C GLN A 121 -4.04 11.86 -9.63
N GLN A 122 -4.58 12.04 -10.80
CA GLN A 122 -4.53 11.07 -11.88
C GLN A 122 -3.40 11.44 -12.85
N ARG A 123 -2.49 10.50 -13.09
CA ARG A 123 -1.46 10.60 -14.14
C ARG A 123 -1.80 9.68 -15.31
N THR A 124 -1.09 9.80 -16.42
CA THR A 124 -1.33 9.01 -17.64
C THR A 124 -1.26 7.50 -17.38
N GLU A 125 -0.28 7.06 -16.59
CA GLU A 125 -0.05 5.63 -16.32
C GLU A 125 -0.47 5.21 -14.91
N TRP A 126 -0.51 6.14 -13.96
CA TRP A 126 -0.62 5.84 -12.54
C TRP A 126 -1.68 6.70 -11.86
N THR A 127 -2.40 6.10 -10.95
CA THR A 127 -3.23 6.82 -9.98
C THR A 127 -2.40 7.11 -8.73
N ILE A 128 -2.47 8.33 -8.23
CA ILE A 128 -1.86 8.72 -6.96
C ILE A 128 -2.97 9.10 -6.01
N ARG A 129 -3.00 8.46 -4.84
CA ARG A 129 -4.00 8.75 -3.81
C ARG A 129 -3.34 9.22 -2.52
N SER A 130 -3.92 10.24 -1.95
CA SER A 130 -3.65 10.61 -0.57
C SER A 130 -4.07 9.46 0.36
N TRP A 131 -3.33 9.25 1.42
CA TRP A 131 -3.72 8.31 2.48
C TRP A 131 -5.06 8.65 3.13
N ARG A 132 -5.51 9.91 3.00
CA ARG A 132 -6.82 10.37 3.51
C ARG A 132 -7.99 9.95 2.63
N ASP A 133 -7.73 9.66 1.35
CA ASP A 133 -8.76 9.37 0.35
C ASP A 133 -8.89 7.85 0.07
N VAL A 134 -8.29 7.01 0.90
CA VAL A 134 -8.24 5.55 0.68
C VAL A 134 -9.63 4.90 0.76
N GLU A 135 -10.56 5.52 1.48
CA GLU A 135 -11.93 5.01 1.65
C GLU A 135 -12.88 5.40 0.50
N ASP A 136 -12.51 6.36 -0.36
CA ASP A 136 -13.38 6.90 -1.42
C ASP A 136 -13.44 6.03 -2.71
N GLU A 137 -12.89 4.83 -2.72
CA GLU A 137 -12.92 3.91 -3.90
C GLU A 137 -14.31 3.33 -4.22
N ASN A 138 -15.36 3.82 -3.58
CA ASN A 138 -16.74 3.34 -3.74
C ASN A 138 -17.67 4.29 -4.51
N ARG A 139 -17.14 5.20 -5.27
CA ARG A 139 -17.97 6.03 -6.13
C ARG A 139 -17.72 5.79 -7.61
#